data_f76b2707a81e6d1344c377861ac7b695
#
_entry.id   f76b2707a81e6d1344c377861ac7b695
#
_cell.length_a   1.000
_cell.length_b   1.000
_cell.length_c   1.000
_cell.angle_alpha   90.00
_cell.angle_beta   90.00
_cell.angle_gamma   90.00
#
_symmetry.space_group_name_H-M   'P 1'
#
loop_
_entity.id
_entity.type
_entity.pdbx_description
1 polymer ?
#
loop_
_entity_poly.entity_id
_entity_poly.type
_entity_poly.pdbx_seq_one_letter_code
_entity_poly.pdbx_strand_id
1 'polypeptide(L)'
;DTGSDGSPATGLKTNLAMARDLPRQLRLRGLGGQIVIDPAPMAKKDRRQVETALKAALRAEPIETNFVGWTTLGLIELQRARVRAPLKASQLNAWLS
;
A
#
# COMPACT_ATOMS: atom_id res chain seq x y z
N ASP A 1 -12.74 19.18 11.81
CA ASP A 1 -12.26 18.79 11.74
C ASP A 1 -11.46 18.42 12.49
N THR A 2 -11.43 18.43 13.07
CA THR A 2 -10.80 18.03 13.89
C THR A 2 -9.94 16.94 13.68
N GLY A 3 -10.29 15.98 13.07
CA GLY A 3 -9.41 14.91 12.78
C GLY A 3 -8.30 15.28 11.86
N SER A 4 -8.34 16.47 11.39
CA SER A 4 -7.36 16.91 10.42
C SER A 4 -6.37 17.90 10.99
N ASP A 5 -6.19 17.86 12.31
CA ASP A 5 -5.27 18.79 12.93
C ASP A 5 -3.80 18.47 12.68
N GLY A 6 -3.51 17.32 12.07
CA GLY A 6 -2.14 16.95 11.76
C GLY A 6 -1.33 16.48 12.93
N SER A 7 -1.96 16.24 14.07
CA SER A 7 -1.22 15.74 15.23
C SER A 7 -0.64 14.35 14.96
N PRO A 8 0.49 14.01 15.59
CA PRO A 8 1.08 12.69 15.41
C PRO A 8 0.14 11.55 15.79
N ALA A 9 -0.71 11.74 16.79
CA ALA A 9 -1.67 10.71 17.19
C ALA A 9 -2.69 10.46 16.09
N THR A 10 -3.17 11.53 15.46
CA THR A 10 -4.11 11.43 14.35
C THR A 10 -3.44 10.79 13.15
N GLY A 11 -2.17 11.14 12.90
CA GLY A 11 -1.41 10.56 11.81
C GLY A 11 -1.24 9.06 11.95
N LEU A 12 -0.91 8.60 13.15
CA LEU A 12 -0.78 7.16 13.39
C LEU A 12 -2.08 6.44 13.08
N LYS A 13 -3.19 6.97 13.57
CA LYS A 13 -4.49 6.35 13.35
C LYS A 13 -4.81 6.28 11.86
N THR A 14 -4.56 7.37 11.15
CA THR A 14 -4.79 7.41 9.71
C THR A 14 -3.91 6.39 8.98
N ASN A 15 -2.64 6.30 9.38
CA ASN A 15 -1.72 5.40 8.72
C ASN A 15 -2.02 3.93 9.01
N LEU A 16 -2.52 3.62 10.19
CA LEU A 16 -2.95 2.26 10.50
C LEU A 16 -4.17 1.86 9.66
N ALA A 17 -5.10 2.78 9.49
CA ALA A 17 -6.27 2.53 8.64
C ALA A 17 -5.84 2.32 7.20
N MET A 18 -4.91 3.14 6.72
CA MET A 18 -4.37 3.01 5.38
C MET A 18 -3.70 1.65 5.20
N ALA A 19 -2.88 1.23 6.18
CA ALA A 19 -2.17 -0.03 6.09
C ALA A 19 -3.12 -1.21 5.95
N ARG A 20 -4.24 -1.17 6.62
CA ARG A 20 -5.24 -2.25 6.54
C ARG A 20 -5.96 -2.29 5.21
N ASP A 21 -6.20 -1.12 4.61
CA ASP A 21 -6.97 -1.03 3.37
C ASP A 21 -6.11 -1.08 2.12
N LEU A 22 -4.80 -0.89 2.28
CA LEU A 22 -3.90 -0.77 1.14
C LEU A 22 -3.94 -1.95 0.17
N PRO A 23 -3.90 -3.21 0.64
CA PRO A 23 -3.92 -4.33 -0.32
C PRO A 23 -5.15 -4.30 -1.21
N ARG A 24 -6.30 -3.96 -0.66
CA ARG A 24 -7.53 -3.85 -1.42
C ARG A 24 -7.40 -2.76 -2.49
N GLN A 25 -6.84 -1.61 -2.12
CA GLN A 25 -6.65 -0.50 -3.05
C GLN A 25 -5.69 -0.89 -4.18
N LEU A 26 -4.63 -1.62 -3.85
CA LEU A 26 -3.68 -2.06 -4.86
C LEU A 26 -4.35 -2.99 -5.87
N ARG A 27 -5.21 -3.89 -5.41
CA ARG A 27 -5.95 -4.79 -6.29
C ARG A 27 -6.94 -4.02 -7.16
N LEU A 28 -7.72 -3.14 -6.54
CA LEU A 28 -8.75 -2.39 -7.27
C LEU A 28 -8.16 -1.52 -8.36
N ARG A 29 -6.96 -1.00 -8.14
CA ARG A 29 -6.30 -0.12 -9.10
C ARG A 29 -5.36 -0.87 -10.04
N GLY A 30 -5.18 -2.17 -9.83
CA GLY A 30 -4.31 -2.96 -10.66
C GLY A 30 -2.85 -2.52 -10.61
N LEU A 31 -2.41 -2.00 -9.47
CA LEU A 31 -1.05 -1.49 -9.33
C LEU A 31 -0.04 -2.60 -9.14
N GLY A 32 1.15 -2.41 -9.70
CA GLY A 32 2.25 -3.34 -9.54
C GLY A 32 3.58 -2.62 -9.71
N GLY A 33 4.67 -3.30 -9.44
CA GLY A 33 6.01 -2.72 -9.50
C GLY A 33 6.32 -1.96 -8.23
N GLN A 34 7.10 -0.91 -8.36
CA GLN A 34 7.49 -0.08 -7.22
C GLN A 34 6.32 0.82 -6.82
N ILE A 35 6.00 0.80 -5.54
CA ILE A 35 4.91 1.62 -4.99
C ILE A 35 5.48 2.45 -3.88
N VAL A 36 5.21 3.75 -3.91
CA VAL A 36 5.67 4.68 -2.89
C VAL A 36 4.44 5.33 -2.28
N ILE A 37 4.36 5.33 -0.95
CA ILE A 37 3.24 5.88 -0.21
C ILE A 37 3.75 7.01 0.66
N ASP A 38 3.01 8.12 0.66
CA ASP A 38 3.31 9.27 1.49
C ASP A 38 2.38 9.20 2.71
N PRO A 39 2.86 8.68 3.84
CA PRO A 39 2.00 8.55 5.02
C PRO A 39 1.72 9.91 5.66
N ALA A 40 0.64 9.96 6.46
CA ALA A 40 0.34 11.15 7.23
C ALA A 40 1.44 11.37 8.28
N PRO A 41 1.69 12.62 8.67
CA PRO A 41 2.71 12.90 9.68
C PRO A 41 2.44 12.14 10.98
N MET A 42 3.49 11.53 11.52
CA MET A 42 3.41 10.80 12.79
C MET A 42 4.78 10.78 13.45
N ALA A 43 4.81 10.45 14.74
CA ALA A 43 6.06 10.31 15.46
C ALA A 43 6.87 9.15 14.89
N LYS A 44 8.19 9.34 14.85
CA LYS A 44 9.09 8.31 14.32
C LYS A 44 8.92 6.98 15.04
N LYS A 45 8.71 7.03 16.34
CA LYS A 45 8.56 5.82 17.17
C LYS A 45 7.33 5.00 16.74
N ASP A 46 6.35 5.63 16.09
CA ASP A 46 5.13 4.97 15.68
C ASP A 46 5.25 4.29 14.33
N ARG A 47 6.32 4.54 13.60
CA ARG A 47 6.53 3.92 12.28
C ARG A 47 6.52 2.41 12.35
N ARG A 48 7.09 1.85 13.42
CA ARG A 48 7.16 0.41 13.58
C ARG A 48 5.77 -0.21 13.65
N GLN A 49 4.85 0.47 14.32
CA GLN A 49 3.48 -0.02 14.44
C GLN A 49 2.78 -0.06 13.09
N VAL A 50 2.97 1.00 12.30
CA VAL A 50 2.42 1.05 10.94
C VAL A 50 3.06 -0.02 10.06
N GLU A 51 4.37 -0.16 10.16
CA GLU A 51 5.09 -1.17 9.39
C GLU A 51 4.58 -2.58 9.72
N THR A 52 4.39 -2.87 11.00
CA THR A 52 3.88 -4.18 11.42
C THR A 52 2.50 -4.45 10.87
N ALA A 53 1.62 -3.45 10.96
CA ALA A 53 0.26 -3.58 10.45
C ALA A 53 0.26 -3.77 8.93
N LEU A 54 1.11 -3.02 8.24
CA LEU A 54 1.21 -3.10 6.79
C LEU A 54 1.74 -4.48 6.36
N LYS A 55 2.80 -4.94 6.99
CA LYS A 55 3.36 -6.25 6.66
C LYS A 55 2.35 -7.36 6.89
N ALA A 56 1.57 -7.26 7.96
CA ALA A 56 0.53 -8.26 8.23
C ALA A 56 -0.53 -8.27 7.14
N ALA A 57 -0.97 -7.08 6.72
CA ALA A 57 -1.96 -6.96 5.67
C ALA A 57 -1.44 -7.48 4.34
N LEU A 58 -0.18 -7.17 4.02
CA LEU A 58 0.43 -7.63 2.77
C LEU A 58 0.64 -9.14 2.75
N ARG A 59 0.86 -9.73 3.91
CA ARG A 59 1.05 -11.17 4.00
C ARG A 59 -0.20 -11.95 3.61
N ALA A 60 -1.36 -11.37 3.86
CA ALA A 60 -2.63 -11.98 3.50
C ALA A 60 -2.98 -11.76 2.03
N GLU A 61 -2.20 -10.97 1.33
CA GLU A 61 -2.46 -10.61 -0.06
C GLU A 61 -2.03 -11.74 -0.99
N PRO A 62 -2.88 -12.20 -1.91
CA PRO A 62 -2.50 -13.28 -2.83
C PRO A 62 -1.40 -12.88 -3.81
N ILE A 63 -1.30 -11.59 -4.14
CA ILE A 63 -0.24 -11.13 -5.03
C ILE A 63 0.93 -10.69 -4.18
N GLU A 64 2.09 -11.26 -4.42
CA GLU A 64 3.28 -10.97 -3.63
C GLU A 64 3.56 -9.47 -3.58
N THR A 65 3.61 -8.94 -2.36
CA THR A 65 3.88 -7.53 -2.14
C THR A 65 4.78 -7.43 -0.92
N ASN A 66 5.93 -6.81 -1.10
CA ASN A 66 6.94 -6.76 -0.06
C ASN A 66 7.16 -5.34 0.42
N PHE A 67 7.31 -5.19 1.71
CA PHE A 67 7.68 -3.92 2.31
C PHE A 67 9.20 -3.77 2.11
N VAL A 68 9.61 -2.76 1.36
CA VAL A 68 11.03 -2.52 1.08
C VAL A 68 11.66 -1.71 2.21
N GLY A 69 11.01 -0.66 2.63
CA GLY A 69 11.56 0.17 3.70
C GLY A 69 10.97 1.56 3.71
N TRP A 70 11.52 2.38 4.59
CA TRP A 70 11.19 3.79 4.68
C TRP A 70 12.26 4.57 3.95
N THR A 71 11.85 5.56 3.18
CA THR A 71 12.81 6.40 2.48
C THR A 71 13.33 7.47 3.44
N THR A 72 14.36 8.18 3.01
CA THR A 72 14.94 9.28 3.76
C THR A 72 13.91 10.36 4.07
N LEU A 73 12.95 10.54 3.18
CA LEU A 73 11.91 11.55 3.34
C LEU A 73 10.71 11.04 4.14
N GLY A 74 10.77 9.82 4.63
CA GLY A 74 9.68 9.27 5.43
C GLY A 74 8.57 8.64 4.61
N LEU A 75 8.83 8.33 3.36
CA LEU A 75 7.87 7.63 2.52
C LEU A 75 8.01 6.12 2.73
N ILE A 76 6.94 5.40 2.46
CA ILE A 76 6.95 3.94 2.53
C ILE A 76 7.14 3.40 1.12
N GLU A 77 8.09 2.49 0.99
CA GLU A 77 8.37 1.88 -0.31
C GLU A 77 7.99 0.41 -0.30
N LEU A 78 7.22 0.01 -1.31
CA LEU A 78 6.79 -1.37 -1.50
C LEU A 78 7.19 -1.85 -2.89
N GLN A 79 7.31 -3.16 -3.03
CA GLN A 79 7.53 -3.78 -4.32
C GLN A 79 6.45 -4.85 -4.51
N ARG A 80 5.63 -4.68 -5.53
CA ARG A 80 4.52 -5.60 -5.79
C ARG A 80 4.75 -6.31 -7.12
N ALA A 81 4.52 -7.62 -7.12
CA ALA A 81 4.66 -8.39 -8.34
C ALA A 81 3.72 -7.83 -9.41
N ARG A 82 4.24 -7.72 -10.62
CA ARG A 82 3.42 -7.33 -11.76
C ARG A 82 2.76 -8.59 -12.26
N VAL A 83 1.48 -8.69 -12.00
CA VAL A 83 0.73 -9.84 -12.46
C VAL A 83 0.16 -9.52 -13.81
N ARG A 84 0.70 -10.17 -14.82
CA ARG A 84 0.02 -10.23 -16.08
C ARG A 84 -0.90 -11.41 -15.99
N ALA A 85 -2.12 -11.15 -15.55
CA ALA A 85 -3.11 -12.20 -15.60
C ALA A 85 -3.17 -12.70 -17.03
N PRO A 86 -3.21 -14.02 -17.23
CA PRO A 86 -3.41 -14.54 -18.58
C PRO A 86 -4.66 -13.87 -19.15
N LEU A 87 -4.55 -13.32 -20.32
CA LEU A 87 -5.71 -12.71 -20.95
C LEU A 87 -6.74 -13.80 -21.19
N LYS A 88 -7.96 -13.52 -20.74
CA LYS A 88 -9.06 -14.39 -21.09
C LYS A 88 -9.28 -14.30 -22.59
N ALA A 89 -9.84 -15.33 -23.18
CA ALA A 89 -10.07 -15.34 -24.61
C ALA A 89 -10.80 -14.08 -25.05
N SER A 90 -11.80 -13.64 -24.28
CA SER A 90 -12.55 -12.43 -24.62
C SER A 90 -11.67 -11.19 -24.60
N GLN A 91 -10.76 -11.10 -23.65
CA GLN A 91 -9.85 -9.97 -23.54
C GLN A 91 -8.83 -9.99 -24.69
N LEU A 92 -8.33 -11.16 -25.01
CA LEU A 92 -7.39 -11.31 -26.11
C LEU A 92 -8.04 -10.90 -27.43
N ASN A 93 -9.27 -11.34 -27.65
CA ASN A 93 -9.99 -10.98 -28.86
C ASN A 93 -10.20 -9.47 -28.95
N ALA A 94 -10.50 -8.83 -27.84
CA ALA A 94 -10.66 -7.39 -27.81
C ALA A 94 -9.37 -6.68 -28.17
N TRP A 95 -8.25 -7.24 -27.77
CA TRP A 95 -6.94 -6.68 -28.09
C TRP A 95 -6.58 -6.86 -29.56
N LEU A 96 -6.96 -7.98 -30.13
CA LEU A 96 -6.64 -8.31 -31.51
C LEU A 96 -7.62 -7.68 -32.50
N SER A 97 -8.77 -7.26 -31.99
CA SER A 97 -9.77 -6.62 -32.84
C SER A 97 -9.38 -5.16 -33.04
#